data_8805f662a05c713e615aa08ebb1511b5
#
_entry.id   8805f662a05c713e615aa08ebb1511b5
#
_cell.length_a   1.000
_cell.length_b   1.000
_cell.length_c   1.000
_cell.angle_alpha   90.00
_cell.angle_beta   90.00
_cell.angle_gamma   90.00
#
_symmetry.space_group_name_H-M   'P 1'
#
loop_
_entity.id
_entity.type
_entity.pdbx_description
1 polymer ?
#
loop_
_entity_poly.entity_id
_entity_poly.type
_entity_poly.pdbx_seq_one_letter_code
_entity_poly.pdbx_strand_id
1 'polypeptide(L)'
;AIWHLPEERSKNGDAIDIPLPPPAVAWLRELHTFSCNTAWVLPARKMQSRMIPHIQESTLPVALAKVRAEMPDVPNFTIHDFRRTARTHLAALGVDPFVAERCLNHKVKGVEGIYNRHDYFDERKAALNEWAKLLKALEEGRPDYNVVPLKKKAL
;
A
#
# COMPACT_ATOMS: atom_id res chain seq x y z
N ALA A 1 5.67 -12.01 -4.94
CA ALA A 1 4.40 -12.48 -4.38
C ALA A 1 3.26 -11.61 -4.90
N ILE A 2 2.04 -12.15 -4.87
CA ILE A 2 0.82 -11.47 -5.33
C ILE A 2 -0.22 -11.57 -4.22
N TRP A 3 -0.90 -10.47 -3.93
CA TRP A 3 -2.08 -10.44 -3.10
C TRP A 3 -3.33 -10.36 -3.99
N HIS A 4 -4.11 -11.44 -3.98
CA HIS A 4 -5.38 -11.51 -4.69
C HIS A 4 -6.48 -10.87 -3.83
N LEU A 5 -7.00 -9.73 -4.24
CA LEU A 5 -8.15 -9.08 -3.61
C LEU A 5 -9.40 -9.42 -4.44
N PRO A 6 -10.30 -10.26 -3.93
CA PRO A 6 -11.49 -10.65 -4.67
C PRO A 6 -12.51 -9.50 -4.74
N GLU A 7 -13.44 -9.60 -5.68
CA GLU A 7 -14.47 -8.60 -5.97
C GLU A 7 -15.27 -8.20 -4.72
N GLU A 8 -15.69 -9.17 -3.93
CA GLU A 8 -16.54 -8.99 -2.75
C GLU A 8 -15.84 -8.20 -1.63
N ARG A 9 -14.51 -8.14 -1.65
CA ARG A 9 -13.69 -7.41 -0.67
C ARG A 9 -13.12 -6.11 -1.25
N SER A 10 -13.26 -5.89 -2.55
CA SER A 10 -12.80 -4.68 -3.20
C SER A 10 -13.87 -3.59 -3.07
N LYS A 11 -13.49 -2.41 -2.56
CA LYS A 11 -14.38 -1.25 -2.46
C LYS A 11 -14.96 -0.83 -3.82
N ASN A 12 -14.25 -1.13 -4.89
CA ASN A 12 -14.63 -0.76 -6.25
C ASN A 12 -15.51 -1.80 -6.94
N GLY A 13 -15.71 -2.98 -6.33
CA GLY A 13 -16.45 -4.09 -6.92
C GLY A 13 -15.69 -4.79 -8.05
N ASP A 14 -14.39 -4.57 -8.19
CA ASP A 14 -13.55 -5.24 -9.18
C ASP A 14 -12.47 -6.04 -8.44
N ALA A 15 -12.26 -7.30 -8.81
CA ALA A 15 -11.12 -8.07 -8.32
C ALA A 15 -9.80 -7.45 -8.83
N ILE A 16 -8.75 -7.50 -8.02
CA ILE A 16 -7.44 -6.97 -8.40
C ILE A 16 -6.30 -7.80 -7.81
N ASP A 17 -5.30 -8.06 -8.65
CA ASP A 17 -4.05 -8.65 -8.26
C ASP A 17 -3.04 -7.55 -7.89
N ILE A 18 -2.56 -7.57 -6.65
CA ILE A 18 -1.64 -6.57 -6.13
C ILE A 18 -0.24 -7.18 -6.05
N PRO A 19 0.72 -6.72 -6.86
CA PRO A 19 2.09 -7.19 -6.76
C PRO A 19 2.73 -6.70 -5.45
N LEU A 20 3.26 -7.64 -4.66
CA LEU A 20 3.90 -7.34 -3.38
C LEU A 20 5.41 -7.24 -3.55
N PRO A 21 6.02 -6.07 -3.26
CA PRO A 21 7.47 -5.91 -3.22
C PRO A 21 8.11 -6.77 -2.12
N PRO A 22 9.39 -7.16 -2.25
CA PRO A 22 10.07 -7.98 -1.26
C PRO A 22 9.98 -7.46 0.19
N PRO A 23 10.14 -6.16 0.49
CA PRO A 23 9.97 -5.65 1.85
C PRO A 23 8.55 -5.85 2.40
N ALA A 24 7.51 -5.64 1.57
CA ALA A 24 6.13 -5.88 2.00
C ALA A 24 5.89 -7.36 2.36
N VAL A 25 6.46 -8.28 1.58
CA VAL A 25 6.41 -9.72 1.89
C VAL A 25 7.12 -10.03 3.20
N ALA A 26 8.27 -9.40 3.46
CA ALA A 26 9.01 -9.58 4.71
C ALA A 26 8.19 -9.11 5.91
N TRP A 27 7.58 -7.92 5.85
CA TRP A 27 6.70 -7.39 6.91
C TRP A 27 5.46 -8.27 7.13
N LEU A 28 4.85 -8.78 6.08
CA LEU A 28 3.71 -9.69 6.20
C LEU A 28 4.11 -11.02 6.85
N ARG A 29 5.31 -11.53 6.56
CA ARG A 29 5.85 -12.73 7.22
C ARG A 29 6.13 -12.48 8.70
N GLU A 30 6.69 -11.33 9.04
CA GLU A 30 6.89 -10.91 10.43
C GLU A 30 5.55 -10.83 11.17
N LEU A 31 4.55 -10.15 10.61
CA LEU A 31 3.20 -10.10 11.17
C LEU A 31 2.60 -11.49 11.35
N HIS A 32 2.86 -12.42 10.44
CA HIS A 32 2.39 -13.80 10.54
C HIS A 32 2.97 -14.53 11.76
N THR A 33 4.19 -14.20 12.20
CA THR A 33 4.76 -14.80 13.43
C THR A 33 3.94 -14.44 14.68
N PHE A 34 3.24 -13.30 14.67
CA PHE A 34 2.35 -12.86 15.75
C PHE A 34 0.91 -13.34 15.60
N SER A 35 0.57 -14.00 14.50
CA SER A 35 -0.81 -14.42 14.19
C SER A 35 -1.26 -15.70 14.93
N CYS A 36 -0.40 -16.29 15.76
CA CYS A 36 -0.69 -17.51 16.54
C CYS A 36 -1.25 -18.66 15.69
N ASN A 37 -0.68 -18.87 14.49
CA ASN A 37 -1.12 -19.88 13.51
C ASN A 37 -2.60 -19.77 13.07
N THR A 38 -3.16 -18.59 13.14
CA THR A 38 -4.52 -18.34 12.63
C THR A 38 -4.49 -18.03 11.13
N ALA A 39 -5.64 -18.13 10.47
CA ALA A 39 -5.82 -17.72 9.07
C ALA A 39 -5.80 -16.17 8.87
N TRP A 40 -5.66 -15.41 9.95
CA TRP A 40 -5.74 -13.94 9.92
C TRP A 40 -4.36 -13.33 10.09
N VAL A 41 -4.03 -12.34 9.26
CA VAL A 41 -2.79 -11.57 9.39
C VAL A 41 -2.79 -10.77 10.70
N LEU A 42 -3.95 -10.24 11.08
CA LEU A 42 -4.15 -9.49 12.32
C LEU A 42 -5.34 -10.09 13.09
N PRO A 43 -5.11 -11.15 13.88
CA PRO A 43 -6.17 -11.79 14.65
C PRO A 43 -6.67 -10.92 15.79
N ALA A 44 -7.89 -11.14 16.23
CA ALA A 44 -8.41 -10.49 17.43
C ALA A 44 -7.71 -11.01 18.69
N ARG A 45 -7.43 -10.14 19.64
CA ARG A 45 -6.70 -10.48 20.91
C ARG A 45 -7.39 -11.57 21.73
N LYS A 46 -8.73 -11.69 21.64
CA LYS A 46 -9.53 -12.70 22.33
C LYS A 46 -10.43 -13.42 21.33
N MET A 47 -9.84 -14.30 20.52
CA MET A 47 -10.57 -15.00 19.45
C MET A 47 -11.77 -15.82 19.96
N GLN A 48 -11.64 -16.46 21.13
CA GLN A 48 -12.67 -17.38 21.66
C GLN A 48 -13.94 -16.68 22.17
N SER A 49 -13.91 -15.39 22.41
CA SER A 49 -15.04 -14.64 22.97
C SER A 49 -15.64 -13.61 22.00
N ARG A 50 -15.18 -13.53 20.75
CA ARG A 50 -15.62 -12.54 19.78
C ARG A 50 -16.23 -13.21 18.55
N MET A 51 -17.36 -12.66 18.07
CA MET A 51 -17.98 -13.04 16.80
C MET A 51 -17.08 -12.73 15.59
N ILE A 52 -16.12 -11.79 15.74
CA ILE A 52 -15.21 -11.38 14.67
C ILE A 52 -13.79 -11.84 15.06
N PRO A 53 -13.18 -12.76 14.28
CA PRO A 53 -11.89 -13.38 14.63
C PRO A 53 -10.67 -12.50 14.32
N HIS A 54 -10.84 -11.36 13.68
CA HIS A 54 -9.78 -10.40 13.34
C HIS A 54 -9.98 -9.04 14.02
N ILE A 55 -8.99 -8.16 13.92
CA ILE A 55 -9.10 -6.79 14.44
C ILE A 55 -10.22 -6.02 13.73
N GLN A 56 -10.82 -5.07 14.43
CA GLN A 56 -11.80 -4.15 13.85
C GLN A 56 -11.12 -3.01 13.10
N GLU A 57 -11.81 -2.39 12.17
CA GLU A 57 -11.32 -1.25 11.37
C GLU A 57 -10.83 -0.09 12.25
N SER A 58 -11.49 0.15 13.38
CA SER A 58 -11.12 1.19 14.35
C SER A 58 -9.79 0.93 15.07
N THR A 59 -9.27 -0.30 15.03
CA THR A 59 -8.03 -0.66 15.75
C THR A 59 -6.80 0.04 15.17
N LEU A 60 -6.70 0.14 13.85
CA LEU A 60 -5.55 0.77 13.20
C LEU A 60 -5.46 2.28 13.47
N PRO A 61 -6.54 3.08 13.38
CA PRO A 61 -6.51 4.48 13.80
C PRO A 61 -6.09 4.69 15.26
N VAL A 62 -6.56 3.83 16.17
CA VAL A 62 -6.17 3.89 17.59
C VAL A 62 -4.69 3.55 17.76
N ALA A 63 -4.18 2.53 17.09
CA ALA A 63 -2.76 2.19 17.12
C ALA A 63 -1.90 3.34 16.58
N LEU A 64 -2.32 3.94 15.46
CA LEU A 64 -1.63 5.09 14.86
C LEU A 64 -1.60 6.29 15.80
N ALA A 65 -2.68 6.56 16.54
CA ALA A 65 -2.72 7.65 17.51
C ALA A 65 -1.65 7.49 18.62
N LYS A 66 -1.39 6.24 19.06
CA LYS A 66 -0.31 5.94 20.01
C LYS A 66 1.07 6.20 19.41
N VAL A 67 1.30 5.74 18.17
CA VAL A 67 2.58 5.98 17.47
C VAL A 67 2.84 7.49 17.30
N ARG A 68 1.81 8.27 16.93
CA ARG A 68 1.94 9.72 16.78
C ARG A 68 2.29 10.44 18.10
N ALA A 69 1.82 9.94 19.21
CA ALA A 69 2.15 10.51 20.53
C ALA A 69 3.67 10.46 20.83
N GLU A 70 4.38 9.49 20.23
CA GLU A 70 5.84 9.37 20.33
C GLU A 70 6.60 10.23 19.30
N MET A 71 5.86 10.97 18.44
CA MET A 71 6.41 11.75 17.33
C MET A 71 5.94 13.22 17.41
N PRO A 72 6.29 13.99 18.46
CA PRO A 72 5.75 15.33 18.71
C PRO A 72 6.10 16.35 17.60
N ASP A 73 7.23 16.15 16.94
CA ASP A 73 7.72 17.05 15.88
C ASP A 73 7.09 16.77 14.51
N VAL A 74 6.31 15.68 14.38
CA VAL A 74 5.64 15.33 13.13
C VAL A 74 4.21 15.86 13.14
N PRO A 75 3.79 16.63 12.11
CA PRO A 75 2.41 17.10 12.00
C PRO A 75 1.41 15.94 12.07
N ASN A 76 0.22 16.22 12.60
CA ASN A 76 -0.82 15.21 12.74
C ASN A 76 -1.19 14.60 11.37
N PHE A 77 -1.20 13.27 11.29
CA PHE A 77 -1.50 12.53 10.07
C PHE A 77 -2.41 11.32 10.36
N THR A 78 -3.09 10.85 9.34
CA THR A 78 -4.04 9.75 9.37
C THR A 78 -3.57 8.58 8.51
N ILE A 79 -4.23 7.42 8.57
CA ILE A 79 -3.97 6.28 7.68
C ILE A 79 -4.13 6.68 6.21
N HIS A 80 -5.07 7.57 5.92
CA HIS A 80 -5.29 8.05 4.55
C HIS A 80 -4.11 8.88 4.02
N ASP A 81 -3.37 9.55 4.90
CA ASP A 81 -2.21 10.36 4.49
C ASP A 81 -1.03 9.48 4.02
N PHE A 82 -0.89 8.24 4.51
CA PHE A 82 0.06 7.29 3.91
C PHE A 82 -0.24 7.04 2.42
N ARG A 83 -1.52 6.95 2.08
CA ARG A 83 -1.95 6.77 0.70
C ARG A 83 -1.66 8.01 -0.16
N ARG A 84 -1.87 9.21 0.38
CA ARG A 84 -1.53 10.48 -0.27
C ARG A 84 -0.02 10.61 -0.47
N THR A 85 0.76 10.26 0.54
CA THR A 85 2.23 10.22 0.49
C THR A 85 2.72 9.27 -0.60
N ALA A 86 2.21 8.04 -0.62
CA ALA A 86 2.54 7.07 -1.67
C ALA A 86 2.23 7.64 -3.07
N ARG A 87 1.05 8.27 -3.26
CA ARG A 87 0.67 8.88 -4.54
C ARG A 87 1.65 9.98 -4.98
N THR A 88 2.05 10.83 -4.02
CA THR A 88 2.99 11.93 -4.27
C THR A 88 4.37 11.40 -4.67
N HIS A 89 4.88 10.41 -3.93
CA HIS A 89 6.18 9.84 -4.22
C HIS A 89 6.22 9.00 -5.49
N LEU A 90 5.15 8.29 -5.84
CA LEU A 90 5.04 7.61 -7.14
C LEU A 90 5.15 8.63 -8.28
N ALA A 91 4.53 9.79 -8.16
CA ALA A 91 4.69 10.85 -9.16
C ALA A 91 6.12 11.41 -9.19
N ALA A 92 6.76 11.62 -8.04
CA ALA A 92 8.15 12.06 -7.95
C ALA A 92 9.14 11.03 -8.54
N LEU A 93 8.83 9.74 -8.43
CA LEU A 93 9.57 8.65 -9.07
C LEU A 93 9.32 8.56 -10.60
N GLY A 94 8.50 9.45 -11.17
CA GLY A 94 8.21 9.49 -12.59
C GLY A 94 7.24 8.39 -13.07
N VAL A 95 6.51 7.77 -12.14
CA VAL A 95 5.50 6.77 -12.49
C VAL A 95 4.35 7.45 -13.25
N ASP A 96 3.92 6.81 -14.34
CA ASP A 96 2.77 7.27 -15.13
C ASP A 96 1.55 7.48 -14.23
N PRO A 97 0.79 8.58 -14.40
CA PRO A 97 -0.37 8.88 -13.56
C PRO A 97 -1.41 7.77 -13.51
N PHE A 98 -1.67 7.08 -14.64
CA PHE A 98 -2.62 5.95 -14.67
C PHE A 98 -2.13 4.77 -13.85
N VAL A 99 -0.85 4.42 -14.00
CA VAL A 99 -0.20 3.36 -13.23
C VAL A 99 -0.26 3.69 -11.74
N ALA A 100 0.02 4.94 -11.36
CA ALA A 100 -0.03 5.38 -9.96
C ALA A 100 -1.45 5.29 -9.36
N GLU A 101 -2.50 5.67 -10.13
CA GLU A 101 -3.89 5.50 -9.70
C GLU A 101 -4.26 4.01 -9.56
N ARG A 102 -3.79 3.17 -10.49
CA ARG A 102 -3.99 1.71 -10.42
C ARG A 102 -3.26 1.07 -9.24
N CYS A 103 -2.05 1.54 -8.88
CA CYS A 103 -1.36 1.11 -7.66
C CYS A 103 -2.20 1.35 -6.39
N LEU A 104 -3.02 2.39 -6.40
CA LEU A 104 -3.90 2.76 -5.31
C LEU A 104 -5.32 2.17 -5.44
N ASN A 105 -5.58 1.34 -6.42
CA ASN A 105 -6.91 0.81 -6.73
C ASN A 105 -7.97 1.92 -6.86
N HIS A 106 -7.59 3.06 -7.47
CA HIS A 106 -8.55 4.11 -7.79
C HIS A 106 -9.19 3.84 -9.15
N LYS A 107 -10.51 4.06 -9.24
CA LYS A 107 -11.19 4.10 -10.54
C LYS A 107 -10.79 5.37 -11.27
N VAL A 108 -10.26 5.22 -12.46
CA VAL A 108 -10.02 6.36 -13.37
C VAL A 108 -11.37 6.82 -13.89
N LYS A 109 -11.70 8.09 -13.62
CA LYS A 109 -12.97 8.69 -14.04
C LYS A 109 -12.89 9.18 -15.49
N GLY A 110 -14.05 9.24 -16.15
CA GLY A 110 -14.16 9.79 -17.50
C GLY A 110 -14.09 8.74 -18.61
N VAL A 111 -14.09 9.22 -19.85
CA VAL A 111 -14.11 8.39 -21.07
C VAL A 111 -12.93 7.42 -21.09
N GLU A 112 -11.77 7.87 -20.70
CA GLU A 112 -10.51 7.10 -20.65
C GLU A 112 -10.59 5.90 -19.71
N GLY A 113 -11.25 6.03 -18.55
CA GLY A 113 -11.49 4.93 -17.61
C GLY A 113 -12.44 3.85 -18.15
N ILE A 114 -13.29 4.19 -19.13
CA ILE A 114 -14.23 3.23 -19.77
C ILE A 114 -13.50 2.39 -20.81
N TYR A 115 -12.60 2.99 -21.59
CA TYR A 115 -11.92 2.33 -22.69
C TYR A 115 -10.62 1.63 -22.26
N ASN A 116 -9.89 2.18 -21.28
CA ASN A 116 -8.64 1.61 -20.81
C ASN A 116 -8.86 0.56 -19.71
N ARG A 117 -9.09 -0.68 -20.15
CA ARG A 117 -9.28 -1.85 -19.26
C ARG A 117 -7.98 -2.58 -18.92
N HIS A 118 -6.83 -2.06 -19.38
CA HIS A 118 -5.53 -2.68 -19.10
C HIS A 118 -5.23 -2.60 -17.60
N ASP A 119 -4.75 -3.71 -17.02
CA ASP A 119 -4.49 -3.82 -15.58
C ASP A 119 -3.17 -3.17 -15.16
N TYR A 120 -2.23 -2.98 -16.10
CA TYR A 120 -0.89 -2.44 -15.83
C TYR A 120 -0.13 -3.22 -14.75
N PHE A 121 -0.29 -4.54 -14.68
CA PHE A 121 0.27 -5.35 -13.61
C PHE A 121 1.80 -5.21 -13.51
N ASP A 122 2.52 -5.32 -14.62
CA ASP A 122 3.98 -5.24 -14.64
C ASP A 122 4.49 -3.82 -14.33
N GLU A 123 3.82 -2.80 -14.85
CA GLU A 123 4.13 -1.40 -14.56
C GLU A 123 3.85 -1.08 -13.08
N ARG A 124 2.73 -1.55 -12.51
CA ARG A 124 2.43 -1.45 -11.07
C ARG A 124 3.47 -2.15 -10.22
N LYS A 125 3.91 -3.35 -10.65
CA LYS A 125 4.97 -4.10 -9.98
C LYS A 125 6.29 -3.33 -9.97
N ALA A 126 6.68 -2.74 -11.11
CA ALA A 126 7.87 -1.91 -11.20
C ALA A 126 7.76 -0.68 -10.28
N ALA A 127 6.65 0.05 -10.36
CA ALA A 127 6.39 1.25 -9.56
C ALA A 127 6.42 0.97 -8.04
N LEU A 128 5.76 -0.10 -7.59
CA LEU A 128 5.73 -0.50 -6.18
C LEU A 128 7.10 -0.99 -5.69
N ASN A 129 7.91 -1.61 -6.54
CA ASN A 129 9.29 -1.97 -6.19
C ASN A 129 10.16 -0.73 -6.00
N GLU A 130 10.06 0.29 -6.86
CA GLU A 130 10.81 1.55 -6.70
C GLU A 130 10.34 2.30 -5.45
N TRP A 131 9.04 2.35 -5.18
CA TRP A 131 8.51 2.90 -3.93
C TRP A 131 9.07 2.17 -2.70
N ALA A 132 9.11 0.85 -2.72
CA ALA A 132 9.64 0.04 -1.63
C ALA A 132 11.16 0.27 -1.41
N LYS A 133 11.94 0.46 -2.48
CA LYS A 133 13.35 0.83 -2.40
C LYS A 133 13.55 2.20 -1.73
N LEU A 134 12.74 3.19 -2.10
CA LEU A 134 12.77 4.51 -1.48
C LEU A 134 12.46 4.42 0.02
N LEU A 135 11.40 3.71 0.40
CA LEU A 135 11.05 3.51 1.81
C LEU A 135 12.20 2.86 2.58
N LYS A 136 12.82 1.84 2.00
CA LYS A 136 13.95 1.15 2.62
C LYS A 136 15.17 2.08 2.79
N ALA A 137 15.47 2.88 1.78
CA ALA A 137 16.55 3.86 1.85
C ALA A 137 16.31 4.92 2.95
N LEU A 138 15.06 5.39 3.09
CA LEU A 138 14.68 6.32 4.14
C LEU A 138 14.78 5.68 5.55
N GLU A 139 14.33 4.43 5.69
CA GLU A 139 14.45 3.67 6.93
C GLU A 139 15.91 3.50 7.36
N GLU A 140 16.82 3.30 6.40
CA GLU A 140 18.26 3.16 6.63
C GLU A 140 19.00 4.51 6.77
N GLY A 141 18.27 5.63 6.79
CA GLY A 141 18.86 6.96 6.93
C GLY A 141 19.69 7.40 5.72
N ARG A 142 19.44 6.86 4.54
CA ARG A 142 20.10 7.23 3.28
C ARG A 142 19.23 8.22 2.48
N PRO A 143 19.36 9.53 2.71
CA PRO A 143 18.54 10.55 2.04
C PRO A 143 18.86 10.70 0.54
N ASP A 144 20.02 10.20 0.09
CA ASP A 144 20.52 10.35 -1.29
C ASP A 144 19.95 9.33 -2.28
N TYR A 145 18.79 8.76 -1.97
CA TYR A 145 18.05 8.03 -2.98
C TYR A 145 17.64 9.02 -4.08
N ASN A 146 18.49 9.12 -5.11
CA ASN A 146 18.23 9.95 -6.28
C ASN A 146 16.92 9.51 -6.92
N VAL A 147 15.88 10.30 -6.72
CA VAL A 147 14.66 10.22 -7.51
C VAL A 147 15.04 10.66 -8.93
N VAL A 148 15.56 9.72 -9.73
CA VAL A 148 15.80 9.98 -11.15
C VAL A 148 14.45 9.89 -11.83
N PRO A 149 13.91 10.99 -12.34
CA PRO A 149 12.65 10.93 -13.08
C PRO A 149 12.84 9.98 -14.27
N LEU A 150 11.97 8.98 -14.38
CA LEU A 150 11.92 8.11 -15.54
C LEU A 150 11.83 9.01 -16.78
N LYS A 151 12.84 8.94 -17.66
CA LYS A 151 12.84 9.69 -18.92
C LYS A 151 11.53 9.37 -19.64
N LYS A 152 10.71 10.41 -19.93
CA LYS A 152 9.61 10.28 -20.87
C LYS A 152 10.18 9.66 -22.14
N LYS A 153 9.69 8.48 -22.53
CA LYS A 153 9.92 8.02 -23.90
C LYS A 153 9.40 9.12 -24.80
N ALA A 154 10.28 9.70 -25.62
CA ALA A 154 9.86 10.56 -26.72
C ALA A 154 8.96 9.69 -27.62
N LEU A 155 7.74 10.18 -27.86
CA LEU A 155 6.83 9.67 -28.88
C LEU A 155 7.41 9.91 -30.25
#